data_f6c191c99258417658bfab2bb7ecb684
#
_entry.id   f6c191c99258417658bfab2bb7ecb684
#
_cell.length_a   1.000
_cell.length_b   1.000
_cell.length_c   1.000
_cell.angle_alpha   90.00
_cell.angle_beta   90.00
_cell.angle_gamma   90.00
#
_symmetry.space_group_name_H-M   'P 1'
#
loop_
_entity.id
_entity.type
_entity.pdbx_description
1 polymer ?
#
loop_
_entity_poly.entity_id
_entity_poly.type
_entity_poly.pdbx_seq_one_letter_code
_entity_poly.pdbx_strand_id
1 'polypeptide(L)'
;EIGVRLVGSEMCIRDSASTDDSVSILNHYKTNSRVAHLEINSVNTGSPFAQWQKGISLSRGKYIWIAESDDAADSSFLEKAVSVLNQYPHTSFCFLGSNCIDEKGNELSTDFDRWTSKQLRRPHNIGIFDGEDYIKHNLYWRNYIYNASGVVFRKQCFEQIKDLSCFSMRYSGDWLFWIEMARQGSVVELYEKLNLFRLHSTSTTVEGNASGNAILEDIQVVHYVESFSYPIGCYKRLMRHGMLYKNICLLYTSDAADDLI
;
A
#
# COMPACT_ATOMS: atom_id res chain seq x y z
N GLU A 1 -20.77 -4.66 2.58
CA GLU A 1 -20.98 -6.10 2.33
C GLU A 1 -19.90 -6.60 1.38
N ILE A 2 -19.03 -7.48 1.86
CA ILE A 2 -18.07 -8.16 0.97
C ILE A 2 -18.87 -9.11 0.09
N GLY A 3 -18.92 -8.82 -1.21
CA GLY A 3 -19.66 -9.59 -2.20
C GLY A 3 -19.36 -11.09 -2.18
N VAL A 4 -20.40 -11.89 -2.12
CA VAL A 4 -20.40 -13.31 -1.67
C VAL A 4 -19.97 -14.32 -2.73
N ARG A 5 -19.32 -13.94 -3.84
CA ARG A 5 -19.03 -14.88 -4.94
C ARG A 5 -17.68 -15.60 -4.90
N LEU A 6 -16.77 -15.24 -3.99
CA LEU A 6 -15.51 -15.97 -3.81
C LEU A 6 -15.68 -17.11 -2.84
N VAL A 7 -15.91 -18.30 -3.35
CA VAL A 7 -15.93 -19.55 -2.56
C VAL A 7 -14.52 -19.77 -2.01
N GLY A 8 -14.40 -19.90 -0.68
CA GLY A 8 -13.13 -20.18 0.00
C GLY A 8 -12.36 -18.93 0.48
N SER A 9 -12.99 -17.74 0.52
CA SER A 9 -12.35 -16.58 1.18
C SER A 9 -12.38 -16.71 2.70
N GLU A 10 -11.30 -16.28 3.36
CA GLU A 10 -11.18 -16.17 4.81
C GLU A 10 -10.81 -14.75 5.21
N MET A 11 -11.16 -14.34 6.42
CA MET A 11 -10.76 -13.05 6.99
C MET A 11 -9.88 -13.30 8.22
N CYS A 12 -8.72 -12.63 8.22
CA CYS A 12 -7.85 -12.52 9.39
C CYS A 12 -7.94 -11.08 9.90
N ILE A 13 -8.72 -10.87 10.95
CA ILE A 13 -8.97 -9.53 11.50
C ILE A 13 -7.95 -9.24 12.58
N ARG A 14 -7.35 -8.05 12.51
CA ARG A 14 -6.33 -7.56 13.44
C ARG A 14 -6.74 -6.21 14.00
N ASP A 15 -6.83 -6.11 15.32
CA ASP A 15 -7.03 -4.84 16.02
C ASP A 15 -5.77 -4.49 16.82
N SER A 16 -5.37 -3.22 16.76
CA SER A 16 -4.17 -2.72 17.44
C SER A 16 -4.50 -1.93 18.71
N ALA A 17 -5.31 -2.52 19.59
CA ALA A 17 -5.78 -1.90 20.83
C ALA A 17 -6.62 -0.64 20.58
N SER A 18 -7.66 -0.75 19.74
CA SER A 18 -8.63 0.34 19.53
C SER A 18 -9.31 0.74 20.83
N THR A 19 -9.52 2.05 20.98
CA THR A 19 -10.11 2.64 22.19
C THR A 19 -11.58 3.05 22.00
N ASP A 20 -12.12 2.85 20.81
CA ASP A 20 -13.50 3.09 20.43
C ASP A 20 -14.34 1.79 20.46
N ASP A 21 -15.50 1.80 19.82
CA ASP A 21 -16.42 0.65 19.74
C ASP A 21 -15.94 -0.48 18.83
N SER A 22 -14.78 -0.34 18.15
CA SER A 22 -14.27 -1.33 17.18
C SER A 22 -14.20 -2.73 17.76
N VAL A 23 -13.65 -2.89 18.98
CA VAL A 23 -13.54 -4.19 19.65
C VAL A 23 -14.92 -4.82 19.89
N SER A 24 -15.91 -4.03 20.26
CA SER A 24 -17.30 -4.49 20.46
C SER A 24 -17.89 -5.00 19.14
N ILE A 25 -17.72 -4.24 18.07
CA ILE A 25 -18.16 -4.61 16.71
C ILE A 25 -17.48 -5.92 16.26
N LEU A 26 -16.17 -6.01 16.40
CA LEU A 26 -15.39 -7.19 15.99
C LEU A 26 -15.82 -8.46 16.71
N ASN A 27 -16.16 -8.37 18.01
CA ASN A 27 -16.64 -9.51 18.78
C ASN A 27 -17.97 -10.08 18.24
N HIS A 28 -18.83 -9.26 17.61
CA HIS A 28 -20.06 -9.76 16.96
C HIS A 28 -19.74 -10.66 15.76
N TYR A 29 -18.61 -10.42 15.08
CA TYR A 29 -18.19 -11.21 13.93
C TYR A 29 -17.36 -12.45 14.28
N LYS A 30 -16.98 -12.63 15.54
CA LYS A 30 -16.12 -13.74 16.01
C LYS A 30 -16.68 -15.13 15.64
N THR A 31 -17.99 -15.27 15.60
CA THR A 31 -18.68 -16.53 15.27
C THR A 31 -18.99 -16.66 13.77
N ASN A 32 -18.64 -15.69 12.96
CA ASN A 32 -18.87 -15.75 11.51
C ASN A 32 -17.90 -16.77 10.89
N SER A 33 -18.42 -17.72 10.13
CA SER A 33 -17.65 -18.82 9.53
C SER A 33 -16.54 -18.37 8.57
N ARG A 34 -16.57 -17.12 8.11
CA ARG A 34 -15.54 -16.53 7.26
C ARG A 34 -14.39 -15.90 8.04
N VAL A 35 -14.58 -15.62 9.33
CA VAL A 35 -13.53 -15.08 10.19
C VAL A 35 -12.71 -16.27 10.70
N ALA A 36 -11.55 -16.49 10.08
CA ALA A 36 -10.63 -17.55 10.47
C ALA A 36 -9.82 -17.16 11.72
N HIS A 37 -9.45 -15.89 11.84
CA HIS A 37 -8.68 -15.35 12.96
C HIS A 37 -9.21 -13.97 13.34
N LEU A 38 -9.40 -13.75 14.64
CA LEU A 38 -9.66 -12.46 15.24
C LEU A 38 -8.70 -12.27 16.41
N GLU A 39 -7.76 -11.34 16.28
CA GLU A 39 -6.82 -11.03 17.33
C GLU A 39 -6.89 -9.54 17.68
N ILE A 40 -7.03 -9.26 18.97
CA ILE A 40 -7.07 -7.91 19.54
C ILE A 40 -5.81 -7.73 20.39
N ASN A 41 -4.96 -6.79 20.03
CA ASN A 41 -3.76 -6.52 20.80
C ASN A 41 -4.12 -5.83 22.12
N SER A 42 -3.33 -6.08 23.17
CA SER A 42 -3.45 -5.36 24.45
C SER A 42 -2.78 -3.98 24.44
N VAL A 43 -1.87 -3.76 23.48
CA VAL A 43 -1.12 -2.50 23.32
C VAL A 43 -1.07 -2.14 21.85
N ASN A 44 -1.24 -0.85 21.53
CA ASN A 44 -1.09 -0.36 20.16
C ASN A 44 0.37 -0.49 19.73
N THR A 45 0.57 -1.11 18.55
CA THR A 45 1.92 -1.34 17.98
C THR A 45 2.54 -0.08 17.37
N GLY A 46 1.76 0.97 17.16
CA GLY A 46 2.21 2.23 16.55
C GLY A 46 2.54 2.14 15.06
N SER A 47 2.34 0.97 14.43
CA SER A 47 2.58 0.78 13.00
C SER A 47 1.54 -0.18 12.39
N PRO A 48 0.90 0.17 11.26
CA PRO A 48 0.00 -0.74 10.54
C PRO A 48 0.76 -1.94 9.98
N PHE A 49 2.03 -1.77 9.61
CA PHE A 49 2.82 -2.80 8.94
C PHE A 49 3.09 -4.02 9.82
N ALA A 50 3.24 -3.84 11.12
CA ALA A 50 3.32 -4.96 12.08
C ALA A 50 2.03 -5.80 12.08
N GLN A 51 0.86 -5.16 11.89
CA GLN A 51 -0.41 -5.86 11.76
C GLN A 51 -0.51 -6.59 10.41
N TRP A 52 0.00 -5.99 9.33
CA TRP A 52 0.08 -6.65 8.02
C TRP A 52 0.90 -7.93 8.10
N GLN A 53 2.12 -7.86 8.62
CA GLN A 53 2.99 -9.03 8.77
C GLN A 53 2.28 -10.19 9.47
N LYS A 54 1.63 -9.89 10.58
CA LYS A 54 0.94 -10.89 11.39
C LYS A 54 -0.31 -11.44 10.69
N GLY A 55 -1.11 -10.58 10.05
CA GLY A 55 -2.26 -10.99 9.25
C GLY A 55 -1.88 -11.90 8.08
N ILE A 56 -0.83 -11.53 7.34
CA ILE A 56 -0.31 -12.33 6.22
C ILE A 56 0.18 -13.70 6.71
N SER A 57 0.89 -13.75 7.84
CA SER A 57 1.40 -15.01 8.40
C SER A 57 0.30 -15.97 8.81
N LEU A 58 -0.82 -15.47 9.31
CA LEU A 58 -1.98 -16.26 9.73
C LEU A 58 -2.84 -16.71 8.55
N SER A 59 -2.82 -16.00 7.44
CA SER A 59 -3.63 -16.29 6.27
C SER A 59 -3.20 -17.60 5.58
N ARG A 60 -4.16 -18.33 4.99
CA ARG A 60 -3.94 -19.57 4.24
C ARG A 60 -4.23 -19.41 2.76
N GLY A 61 -4.83 -18.29 2.38
CA GLY A 61 -5.23 -18.00 1.02
C GLY A 61 -4.06 -17.88 0.04
N LYS A 62 -4.27 -18.33 -1.19
CA LYS A 62 -3.31 -18.16 -2.31
C LYS A 62 -3.05 -16.69 -2.63
N TYR A 63 -4.08 -15.87 -2.48
CA TYR A 63 -4.06 -14.44 -2.70
C TYR A 63 -4.35 -13.72 -1.39
N ILE A 64 -3.71 -12.60 -1.18
CA ILE A 64 -3.89 -11.75 0.00
C ILE A 64 -4.41 -10.40 -0.46
N TRP A 65 -5.38 -9.89 0.27
CA TRP A 65 -5.87 -8.53 0.19
C TRP A 65 -5.77 -7.88 1.57
N ILE A 66 -5.03 -6.79 1.67
CA ILE A 66 -4.98 -5.98 2.89
C ILE A 66 -6.10 -4.95 2.76
N ALA A 67 -7.22 -5.19 3.44
CA ALA A 67 -8.35 -4.28 3.50
C ALA A 67 -8.19 -3.39 4.74
N GLU A 68 -7.85 -2.13 4.56
CA GLU A 68 -7.79 -1.16 5.65
C GLU A 68 -9.20 -0.81 6.11
N SER A 69 -9.39 -0.60 7.42
CA SER A 69 -10.72 -0.54 8.04
C SER A 69 -11.51 0.72 7.69
N ASP A 70 -10.84 1.75 7.22
CA ASP A 70 -11.40 3.04 6.81
C ASP A 70 -11.78 3.09 5.32
N ASP A 71 -11.31 2.13 4.52
CA ASP A 71 -11.60 2.04 3.10
C ASP A 71 -12.81 1.18 2.78
N ALA A 72 -13.23 1.24 1.51
CA ALA A 72 -14.27 0.38 0.96
C ALA A 72 -13.90 -0.07 -0.46
N ALA A 73 -14.61 -1.07 -0.99
CA ALA A 73 -14.38 -1.55 -2.33
C ALA A 73 -15.70 -1.92 -3.02
N ASP A 74 -15.71 -1.82 -4.36
CA ASP A 74 -16.80 -2.34 -5.19
C ASP A 74 -16.91 -3.87 -5.01
N SER A 75 -18.12 -4.39 -5.07
CA SER A 75 -18.39 -5.82 -4.89
C SER A 75 -17.68 -6.72 -5.91
N SER A 76 -17.28 -6.18 -7.07
CA SER A 76 -16.54 -6.88 -8.13
C SER A 76 -15.01 -6.80 -7.97
N PHE A 77 -14.47 -6.01 -7.01
CA PHE A 77 -13.04 -5.76 -6.84
C PHE A 77 -12.22 -7.05 -6.78
N LEU A 78 -12.55 -7.93 -5.83
CA LEU A 78 -11.81 -9.19 -5.64
C LEU A 78 -11.95 -10.14 -6.82
N GLU A 79 -13.15 -10.24 -7.42
CA GLU A 79 -13.38 -11.08 -8.60
C GLU A 79 -12.46 -10.66 -9.76
N LYS A 80 -12.38 -9.38 -10.04
CA LYS A 80 -11.54 -8.84 -11.12
C LYS A 80 -10.05 -9.00 -10.82
N ALA A 81 -9.61 -8.63 -9.61
CA ALA A 81 -8.21 -8.77 -9.22
C ALA A 81 -7.73 -10.22 -9.27
N VAL A 82 -8.52 -11.16 -8.75
CA VAL A 82 -8.18 -12.60 -8.76
C VAL A 82 -8.22 -13.17 -10.18
N SER A 83 -9.17 -12.74 -11.03
CA SER A 83 -9.21 -13.12 -12.44
C SER A 83 -7.93 -12.74 -13.17
N VAL A 84 -7.49 -11.49 -13.00
CA VAL A 84 -6.23 -10.97 -13.55
C VAL A 84 -5.03 -11.77 -13.06
N LEU A 85 -4.94 -11.99 -11.74
CA LEU A 85 -3.85 -12.78 -11.17
C LEU A 85 -3.85 -14.23 -11.68
N ASN A 86 -4.99 -14.84 -11.93
CA ASN A 86 -5.07 -16.19 -12.54
C ASN A 86 -4.63 -16.18 -14.00
N GLN A 87 -4.98 -15.14 -14.75
CA GLN A 87 -4.60 -15.01 -16.17
C GLN A 87 -3.09 -14.79 -16.35
N TYR A 88 -2.44 -14.10 -15.40
CA TYR A 88 -1.01 -13.78 -15.44
C TYR A 88 -0.24 -14.43 -14.27
N PRO A 89 0.16 -15.69 -14.40
CA PRO A 89 0.71 -16.49 -13.30
C PRO A 89 2.05 -15.98 -12.73
N HIS A 90 2.81 -15.20 -13.50
CA HIS A 90 4.09 -14.62 -13.07
C HIS A 90 3.94 -13.24 -12.40
N THR A 91 2.72 -12.76 -12.22
CA THR A 91 2.44 -11.50 -11.55
C THR A 91 2.53 -11.65 -10.04
N SER A 92 3.27 -10.78 -9.38
CA SER A 92 3.37 -10.74 -7.91
C SER A 92 2.15 -10.09 -7.29
N PHE A 93 1.68 -8.98 -7.83
CA PHE A 93 0.47 -8.29 -7.38
C PHE A 93 -0.26 -7.57 -8.52
N CYS A 94 -1.55 -7.33 -8.29
CA CYS A 94 -2.42 -6.53 -9.13
C CYS A 94 -2.87 -5.31 -8.35
N PHE A 95 -2.66 -4.10 -8.89
CA PHE A 95 -3.09 -2.84 -8.33
C PHE A 95 -4.25 -2.27 -9.16
N LEU A 96 -5.35 -1.91 -8.48
CA LEU A 96 -6.54 -1.31 -9.08
C LEU A 96 -6.64 0.16 -8.67
N GLY A 97 -7.26 0.98 -9.51
CA GLY A 97 -7.48 2.39 -9.20
C GLY A 97 -8.47 2.61 -8.07
N SER A 98 -8.38 3.81 -7.47
CA SER A 98 -9.28 4.22 -6.38
C SER A 98 -10.00 5.51 -6.71
N ASN A 99 -11.29 5.59 -6.33
CA ASN A 99 -11.94 6.88 -6.11
C ASN A 99 -11.67 7.33 -4.68
N CYS A 100 -11.35 8.62 -4.50
CA CYS A 100 -11.21 9.18 -3.16
C CYS A 100 -12.59 9.53 -2.59
N ILE A 101 -12.79 9.25 -1.31
CA ILE A 101 -14.00 9.59 -0.56
C ILE A 101 -13.65 10.37 0.71
N ASP A 102 -14.60 11.18 1.18
CA ASP A 102 -14.49 11.87 2.47
C ASP A 102 -14.87 10.95 3.64
N GLU A 103 -14.81 11.47 4.88
CA GLU A 103 -15.20 10.74 6.10
C GLU A 103 -16.65 10.24 6.08
N LYS A 104 -17.52 10.88 5.30
CA LYS A 104 -18.95 10.53 5.17
C LYS A 104 -19.22 9.58 3.99
N GLY A 105 -18.21 9.28 3.18
CA GLY A 105 -18.33 8.42 2.00
C GLY A 105 -18.74 9.16 0.71
N ASN A 106 -18.72 10.50 0.69
CA ASN A 106 -18.95 11.26 -0.54
C ASN A 106 -17.70 11.23 -1.42
N GLU A 107 -17.89 11.07 -2.73
CA GLU A 107 -16.77 11.10 -3.68
C GLU A 107 -16.14 12.50 -3.74
N LEU A 108 -14.79 12.49 -3.81
CA LEU A 108 -13.98 13.68 -3.96
C LEU A 108 -13.39 13.75 -5.37
N SER A 109 -13.11 14.97 -5.83
CA SER A 109 -12.42 15.20 -7.11
C SER A 109 -10.92 14.87 -7.08
N THR A 110 -10.37 14.55 -5.92
CA THR A 110 -8.96 14.18 -5.73
C THR A 110 -8.67 12.85 -6.43
N ASP A 111 -7.60 12.82 -7.20
CA ASP A 111 -7.15 11.64 -7.92
C ASP A 111 -5.65 11.39 -7.66
N PHE A 112 -5.35 10.26 -7.07
CA PHE A 112 -3.96 9.82 -6.81
C PHE A 112 -3.44 8.86 -7.88
N ASP A 113 -4.30 8.35 -8.76
CA ASP A 113 -3.86 7.44 -9.80
C ASP A 113 -2.89 8.12 -10.77
N ARG A 114 -1.75 7.50 -10.96
CA ARG A 114 -0.64 8.04 -11.75
C ARG A 114 -0.54 7.38 -13.14
N TRP A 115 -1.67 6.91 -13.66
CA TRP A 115 -1.76 6.28 -14.99
C TRP A 115 -1.22 7.17 -16.12
N THR A 116 -1.20 8.48 -15.93
CA THR A 116 -0.70 9.46 -16.90
C THR A 116 0.82 9.61 -16.89
N SER A 117 1.56 8.90 -16.04
CA SER A 117 3.01 8.94 -16.04
C SER A 117 3.58 8.60 -17.40
N LYS A 118 4.45 9.47 -17.92
CA LYS A 118 5.10 9.31 -19.23
C LYS A 118 6.28 8.33 -19.20
N GLN A 119 6.70 7.87 -18.04
CA GLN A 119 7.88 7.03 -17.87
C GLN A 119 7.65 5.59 -18.33
N LEU A 120 6.41 5.07 -18.15
CA LEU A 120 5.97 3.79 -18.68
C LEU A 120 4.79 4.01 -19.62
N ARG A 121 4.83 3.37 -20.79
CA ARG A 121 3.69 3.37 -21.71
C ARG A 121 2.60 2.48 -21.16
N ARG A 122 1.44 3.04 -20.88
CA ARG A 122 0.26 2.33 -20.38
C ARG A 122 -0.74 2.06 -21.51
N PRO A 123 -1.17 0.82 -21.70
CA PRO A 123 -2.31 0.49 -22.58
C PRO A 123 -3.65 0.92 -21.94
N HIS A 124 -4.75 0.81 -22.68
CA HIS A 124 -6.02 1.42 -22.27
C HIS A 124 -6.67 0.79 -21.02
N ASN A 125 -6.61 -0.53 -20.84
CA ASN A 125 -7.40 -1.23 -19.82
C ASN A 125 -6.56 -1.88 -18.73
N ILE A 126 -5.41 -2.44 -19.09
CA ILE A 126 -4.54 -3.20 -18.20
C ILE A 126 -3.08 -3.00 -18.63
N GLY A 127 -2.22 -2.70 -17.69
CA GLY A 127 -0.78 -2.62 -17.87
C GLY A 127 -0.09 -3.80 -17.18
N ILE A 128 0.83 -4.45 -17.88
CA ILE A 128 1.66 -5.51 -17.34
C ILE A 128 3.10 -5.05 -17.46
N PHE A 129 3.80 -5.00 -16.37
CA PHE A 129 5.14 -4.45 -16.28
C PHE A 129 6.09 -5.49 -15.68
N ASP A 130 7.28 -5.60 -16.20
CA ASP A 130 8.37 -6.26 -15.51
C ASP A 130 8.61 -5.58 -14.14
N GLY A 131 8.85 -6.38 -13.10
CA GLY A 131 8.93 -5.83 -11.75
C GLY A 131 10.13 -4.88 -11.55
N GLU A 132 11.29 -5.20 -12.16
CA GLU A 132 12.46 -4.29 -12.10
C GLU A 132 12.21 -2.99 -12.86
N ASP A 133 11.59 -3.07 -14.02
CA ASP A 133 11.23 -1.87 -14.80
C ASP A 133 10.20 -1.03 -14.06
N TYR A 134 9.24 -1.66 -13.37
CA TYR A 134 8.27 -0.98 -12.53
C TYR A 134 8.94 -0.24 -11.37
N ILE A 135 9.91 -0.87 -10.70
CA ILE A 135 10.71 -0.22 -9.67
C ILE A 135 11.47 0.98 -10.24
N LYS A 136 12.24 0.80 -11.33
CA LYS A 136 13.08 1.84 -11.93
C LYS A 136 12.32 3.07 -12.43
N HIS A 137 11.09 2.89 -12.90
CA HIS A 137 10.33 3.93 -13.57
C HIS A 137 9.17 4.49 -12.75
N ASN A 138 8.74 3.78 -11.70
CA ASN A 138 7.68 4.22 -10.79
C ASN A 138 8.18 4.26 -9.34
N LEU A 139 8.40 3.09 -8.71
CA LEU A 139 8.63 3.01 -7.27
C LEU A 139 9.93 3.66 -6.79
N TYR A 140 10.95 3.79 -7.61
CA TYR A 140 12.15 4.55 -7.27
C TYR A 140 11.86 6.05 -7.07
N TRP A 141 10.86 6.59 -7.77
CA TRP A 141 10.54 8.01 -7.75
C TRP A 141 9.59 8.40 -6.63
N ARG A 142 8.67 7.53 -6.29
CA ARG A 142 7.70 7.71 -5.20
C ARG A 142 6.92 6.43 -4.94
N ASN A 143 6.18 6.38 -3.84
CA ASN A 143 5.18 5.33 -3.65
C ASN A 143 4.02 5.54 -4.67
N TYR A 144 4.01 4.72 -5.73
CA TYR A 144 2.92 4.71 -6.72
C TYR A 144 1.73 3.88 -6.25
N ILE A 145 1.94 2.99 -5.28
CA ILE A 145 0.89 2.18 -4.64
C ILE A 145 0.48 2.90 -3.36
N TYR A 146 -0.26 3.97 -3.52
CA TYR A 146 -0.60 4.90 -2.43
C TYR A 146 -1.66 4.36 -1.46
N ASN A 147 -2.32 3.22 -1.78
CA ASN A 147 -3.36 2.61 -0.97
C ASN A 147 -3.26 1.07 -1.04
N ALA A 148 -3.02 0.42 0.10
CA ALA A 148 -2.92 -1.03 0.20
C ALA A 148 -4.24 -1.74 -0.11
N SER A 149 -5.39 -1.12 0.22
CA SER A 149 -6.71 -1.67 -0.08
C SER A 149 -7.00 -1.78 -1.58
N GLY A 150 -6.23 -1.07 -2.42
CA GLY A 150 -6.28 -1.20 -3.88
C GLY A 150 -5.49 -2.37 -4.45
N VAL A 151 -4.84 -3.21 -3.62
CA VAL A 151 -3.91 -4.24 -4.08
C VAL A 151 -4.32 -5.64 -3.65
N VAL A 152 -4.26 -6.59 -4.59
CA VAL A 152 -4.30 -8.03 -4.28
C VAL A 152 -2.98 -8.65 -4.74
N PHE A 153 -2.34 -9.45 -3.89
CA PHE A 153 -1.04 -10.04 -4.16
C PHE A 153 -0.98 -11.55 -3.91
N ARG A 154 0.04 -12.20 -4.49
CA ARG A 154 0.28 -13.63 -4.26
C ARG A 154 1.02 -13.85 -2.94
N LYS A 155 0.47 -14.69 -2.07
CA LYS A 155 1.16 -15.09 -0.85
C LYS A 155 2.51 -15.75 -1.13
N GLN A 156 2.59 -16.60 -2.15
CA GLN A 156 3.85 -17.26 -2.54
C GLN A 156 4.97 -16.25 -2.87
N CYS A 157 4.65 -15.12 -3.50
CA CYS A 157 5.64 -14.07 -3.77
C CYS A 157 6.11 -13.40 -2.48
N PHE A 158 5.19 -13.12 -1.57
CA PHE A 158 5.55 -12.61 -0.24
C PHE A 158 6.50 -13.56 0.51
N GLU A 159 6.25 -14.87 0.47
CA GLU A 159 7.07 -15.89 1.14
C GLU A 159 8.51 -15.97 0.58
N GLN A 160 8.79 -15.40 -0.58
CA GLN A 160 10.13 -15.32 -1.17
C GLN A 160 10.91 -14.07 -0.75
N ILE A 161 10.25 -13.10 -0.12
CA ILE A 161 10.90 -11.87 0.36
C ILE A 161 11.85 -12.21 1.50
N LYS A 162 13.09 -11.79 1.37
CA LYS A 162 14.14 -12.06 2.38
C LYS A 162 14.27 -10.90 3.38
N ASP A 163 14.08 -9.67 2.90
CA ASP A 163 14.16 -8.47 3.73
C ASP A 163 12.75 -8.01 4.12
N LEU A 164 12.43 -8.18 5.39
CA LEU A 164 11.14 -7.81 5.99
C LEU A 164 11.24 -6.52 6.81
N SER A 165 12.29 -5.71 6.61
CA SER A 165 12.50 -4.44 7.33
C SER A 165 11.36 -3.43 7.14
N CYS A 166 10.60 -3.54 6.04
CA CYS A 166 9.38 -2.76 5.80
C CYS A 166 8.38 -2.82 6.96
N PHE A 167 8.31 -3.95 7.67
CA PHE A 167 7.39 -4.11 8.80
C PHE A 167 7.86 -3.45 10.10
N SER A 168 9.10 -2.98 10.15
CA SER A 168 9.67 -2.21 11.26
C SER A 168 9.55 -0.69 11.05
N MET A 169 9.15 -0.27 9.86
CA MET A 169 8.93 1.13 9.51
C MET A 169 7.58 1.62 10.05
N ARG A 170 7.43 2.94 10.11
CA ARG A 170 6.18 3.57 10.57
C ARG A 170 5.41 4.28 9.44
N TYR A 171 6.11 4.88 8.49
CA TYR A 171 5.54 5.77 7.47
C TYR A 171 5.63 5.24 6.05
N SER A 172 6.80 4.73 5.64
CA SER A 172 7.09 4.31 4.26
C SER A 172 7.25 2.80 4.10
N GLY A 173 6.77 2.01 5.08
CA GLY A 173 6.88 0.56 5.06
C GLY A 173 6.08 -0.09 3.95
N ASP A 174 4.91 0.45 3.59
CA ASP A 174 4.13 0.03 2.43
C ASP A 174 4.93 0.21 1.13
N TRP A 175 5.62 1.34 0.97
CA TRP A 175 6.42 1.59 -0.21
C TRP A 175 7.55 0.57 -0.37
N LEU A 176 8.30 0.30 0.70
CA LEU A 176 9.34 -0.73 0.69
C LEU A 176 8.75 -2.12 0.44
N PHE A 177 7.59 -2.43 1.04
CA PHE A 177 6.87 -3.68 0.83
C PHE A 177 6.52 -3.91 -0.66
N TRP A 178 5.97 -2.90 -1.34
CA TRP A 178 5.62 -3.01 -2.75
C TRP A 178 6.86 -3.12 -3.66
N ILE A 179 7.98 -2.50 -3.29
CA ILE A 179 9.27 -2.70 -3.97
C ILE A 179 9.69 -4.16 -3.85
N GLU A 180 9.69 -4.73 -2.64
CA GLU A 180 10.04 -6.13 -2.44
C GLU A 180 9.10 -7.10 -3.18
N MET A 181 7.81 -6.81 -3.19
CA MET A 181 6.84 -7.58 -3.97
C MET A 181 7.09 -7.49 -5.47
N ALA A 182 7.42 -6.31 -6.01
CA ALA A 182 7.73 -6.13 -7.42
C ALA A 182 8.99 -6.90 -7.85
N ARG A 183 9.94 -7.11 -6.95
CA ARG A 183 11.14 -7.95 -7.20
C ARG A 183 10.83 -9.44 -7.38
N GLN A 184 9.65 -9.89 -6.95
CA GLN A 184 9.26 -11.30 -7.02
C GLN A 184 8.49 -11.67 -8.29
N GLY A 185 8.19 -10.69 -9.16
CA GLY A 185 7.46 -10.96 -10.39
C GLY A 185 6.98 -9.71 -11.09
N SER A 186 6.19 -9.87 -12.14
CA SER A 186 5.59 -8.74 -12.84
C SER A 186 4.53 -8.04 -11.97
N VAL A 187 4.26 -6.78 -12.30
CA VAL A 187 3.22 -5.96 -11.69
C VAL A 187 2.11 -5.73 -12.72
N VAL A 188 0.87 -5.85 -12.28
CA VAL A 188 -0.29 -5.52 -13.11
C VAL A 188 -1.00 -4.30 -12.54
N GLU A 189 -1.23 -3.30 -13.40
CA GLU A 189 -2.15 -2.19 -13.15
C GLU A 189 -3.45 -2.45 -13.90
N LEU A 190 -4.58 -2.53 -13.18
CA LEU A 190 -5.91 -2.59 -13.76
C LEU A 190 -6.56 -1.21 -13.62
N TYR A 191 -6.83 -0.54 -14.76
CA TYR A 191 -7.27 0.87 -14.79
C TYR A 191 -8.78 1.03 -14.56
N GLU A 192 -9.32 0.22 -13.66
CA GLU A 192 -10.68 0.37 -13.16
C GLU A 192 -10.62 0.85 -11.71
N LYS A 193 -11.39 1.86 -11.39
CA LYS A 193 -11.49 2.42 -10.03
C LYS A 193 -12.52 1.64 -9.23
N LEU A 194 -12.08 0.57 -8.60
CA LEU A 194 -12.93 -0.35 -7.84
C LEU A 194 -12.66 -0.30 -6.34
N ASN A 195 -11.67 0.46 -5.91
CA ASN A 195 -11.40 0.75 -4.51
C ASN A 195 -11.90 2.15 -4.16
N LEU A 196 -12.34 2.36 -2.93
CA LEU A 196 -12.76 3.64 -2.36
C LEU A 196 -11.81 4.02 -1.24
N PHE A 197 -10.89 4.93 -1.54
CA PHE A 197 -9.85 5.39 -0.62
C PHE A 197 -10.36 6.57 0.21
N ARG A 198 -10.43 6.39 1.53
CA ARG A 198 -10.93 7.42 2.44
C ARG A 198 -9.83 8.38 2.84
N LEU A 199 -10.09 9.68 2.65
CA LEU A 199 -9.22 10.76 3.09
C LEU A 199 -9.74 11.36 4.39
N HIS A 200 -8.88 11.43 5.39
CA HIS A 200 -9.16 12.08 6.66
C HIS A 200 -7.93 12.83 7.19
N SER A 201 -8.18 13.84 8.02
CA SER A 201 -7.16 14.78 8.48
C SER A 201 -6.16 14.19 9.50
N THR A 202 -6.49 13.06 10.12
CA THR A 202 -5.72 12.43 11.20
C THR A 202 -4.93 11.19 10.75
N SER A 203 -4.66 11.06 9.43
CA SER A 203 -3.92 9.90 8.91
C SER A 203 -2.45 9.92 9.33
N THR A 204 -1.85 8.72 9.46
CA THR A 204 -0.42 8.54 9.73
C THR A 204 0.47 9.26 8.70
N THR A 205 0.01 9.35 7.46
CA THR A 205 0.70 10.11 6.40
C THR A 205 0.77 11.60 6.72
N VAL A 206 -0.31 12.20 7.23
CA VAL A 206 -0.34 13.61 7.65
C VAL A 206 0.62 13.85 8.81
N GLU A 207 0.59 13.00 9.83
CA GLU A 207 1.52 13.06 10.98
C GLU A 207 2.98 12.94 10.54
N GLY A 208 3.29 11.96 9.68
CA GLY A 208 4.65 11.70 9.19
C GLY A 208 5.22 12.84 8.37
N ASN A 209 4.39 13.48 7.55
CA ASN A 209 4.79 14.65 6.77
C ASN A 209 5.02 15.86 7.67
N ALA A 210 4.14 16.12 8.64
CA ALA A 210 4.27 17.25 9.56
C ALA A 210 5.52 17.14 10.46
N SER A 211 5.86 15.92 10.93
CA SER A 211 7.04 15.69 11.78
C SER A 211 8.37 15.57 11.01
N GLY A 212 8.33 15.47 9.67
CA GLY A 212 9.49 15.20 8.83
C GLY A 212 10.05 13.77 8.91
N ASN A 213 9.52 12.93 9.80
CA ASN A 213 10.02 11.56 9.98
C ASN A 213 9.78 10.67 8.75
N ALA A 214 8.70 10.90 8.00
CA ALA A 214 8.44 10.20 6.75
C ALA A 214 9.58 10.37 5.74
N ILE A 215 10.19 11.56 5.65
CA ILE A 215 11.31 11.82 4.72
C ILE A 215 12.55 10.97 5.06
N LEU A 216 12.81 10.72 6.34
CA LEU A 216 13.94 9.88 6.73
C LEU A 216 13.74 8.43 6.26
N GLU A 217 12.53 7.90 6.36
CA GLU A 217 12.20 6.59 5.81
C GLU A 217 12.21 6.59 4.28
N ASP A 218 11.74 7.65 3.62
CA ASP A 218 11.82 7.81 2.16
C ASP A 218 13.28 7.74 1.66
N ILE A 219 14.22 8.38 2.38
CA ILE A 219 15.64 8.32 2.08
C ILE A 219 16.15 6.87 2.19
N GLN A 220 15.75 6.15 3.24
CA GLN A 220 16.12 4.74 3.41
C GLN A 220 15.63 3.88 2.25
N VAL A 221 14.36 4.05 1.82
CA VAL A 221 13.79 3.33 0.69
C VAL A 221 14.55 3.63 -0.61
N VAL A 222 14.89 4.90 -0.87
CA VAL A 222 15.66 5.29 -2.07
C VAL A 222 17.05 4.65 -2.06
N HIS A 223 17.78 4.73 -0.94
CA HIS A 223 19.09 4.10 -0.80
C HIS A 223 19.01 2.58 -0.94
N TYR A 224 17.95 1.96 -0.41
CA TYR A 224 17.72 0.54 -0.58
C TYR A 224 17.60 0.15 -2.06
N VAL A 225 16.80 0.87 -2.84
CA VAL A 225 16.68 0.63 -4.29
C VAL A 225 18.02 0.85 -5.00
N GLU A 226 18.80 1.84 -4.60
CA GLU A 226 20.12 2.13 -5.18
C GLU A 226 21.19 1.07 -4.86
N SER A 227 20.96 0.24 -3.87
CA SER A 227 21.84 -0.89 -3.52
C SER A 227 21.64 -2.12 -4.41
N PHE A 228 20.60 -2.13 -5.25
CA PHE A 228 20.33 -3.25 -6.15
C PHE A 228 21.39 -3.39 -7.24
N SER A 229 21.53 -4.62 -7.75
CA SER A 229 22.55 -4.95 -8.76
C SER A 229 22.32 -4.27 -10.12
N TYR A 230 21.07 -3.90 -10.43
CA TYR A 230 20.77 -3.20 -11.68
C TYR A 230 21.08 -1.70 -11.56
N PRO A 231 21.84 -1.12 -12.51
CA PRO A 231 22.30 0.24 -12.38
C PRO A 231 21.16 1.25 -12.58
N ILE A 232 20.94 2.10 -11.56
CA ILE A 232 20.23 3.35 -11.74
C ILE A 232 21.26 4.38 -12.22
N GLY A 233 21.09 4.91 -13.42
CA GLY A 233 22.05 5.85 -13.99
C GLY A 233 22.29 7.09 -13.11
N CYS A 234 23.50 7.60 -13.10
CA CYS A 234 23.95 8.73 -12.27
C CYS A 234 23.02 9.94 -12.37
N TYR A 235 22.54 10.28 -13.55
CA TYR A 235 21.58 11.37 -13.76
C TYR A 235 20.25 11.16 -13.01
N LYS A 236 19.69 9.96 -13.04
CA LYS A 236 18.45 9.63 -12.31
C LYS A 236 18.65 9.72 -10.81
N ARG A 237 19.80 9.24 -10.29
CA ARG A 237 20.15 9.38 -8.88
C ARG A 237 20.25 10.86 -8.47
N LEU A 238 20.98 11.67 -9.24
CA LEU A 238 21.10 13.11 -8.96
C LEU A 238 19.73 13.80 -8.91
N MET A 239 18.86 13.52 -9.87
CA MET A 239 17.49 14.06 -9.87
C MET A 239 16.68 13.62 -8.66
N ARG A 240 16.74 12.33 -8.31
CA ARG A 240 15.97 11.78 -7.17
C ARG A 240 16.44 12.38 -5.85
N HIS A 241 17.75 12.46 -5.63
CA HIS A 241 18.33 13.12 -4.47
C HIS A 241 18.01 14.61 -4.40
N GLY A 242 17.99 15.30 -5.55
CA GLY A 242 17.53 16.69 -5.63
C GLY A 242 16.07 16.86 -5.20
N MET A 243 15.19 15.91 -5.53
CA MET A 243 13.79 15.92 -5.07
C MET A 243 13.69 15.70 -3.55
N LEU A 244 14.46 14.78 -2.98
CA LEU A 244 14.53 14.56 -1.54
C LEU A 244 15.02 15.80 -0.81
N TYR A 245 16.10 16.41 -1.29
CA TYR A 245 16.65 17.64 -0.73
C TYR A 245 15.64 18.79 -0.75
N LYS A 246 14.92 18.95 -1.86
CA LYS A 246 13.84 19.94 -1.95
C LYS A 246 12.76 19.72 -0.87
N ASN A 247 12.34 18.49 -0.64
CA ASN A 247 11.35 18.17 0.38
C ASN A 247 11.87 18.50 1.79
N ILE A 248 13.13 18.20 2.07
CA ILE A 248 13.77 18.58 3.35
C ILE A 248 13.78 20.10 3.51
N CYS A 249 14.20 20.85 2.49
CA CYS A 249 14.22 22.31 2.55
C CYS A 249 12.83 22.91 2.79
N LEU A 250 11.79 22.34 2.18
CA LEU A 250 10.40 22.83 2.37
C LEU A 250 9.91 22.64 3.80
N LEU A 251 10.29 21.54 4.49
CA LEU A 251 9.97 21.37 5.90
C LEU A 251 10.58 22.47 6.77
N TYR A 252 11.89 22.71 6.63
CA TYR A 252 12.57 23.74 7.41
C TYR A 252 12.06 25.17 7.13
N THR A 253 11.52 25.45 5.94
CA THR A 253 10.97 26.77 5.62
C THR A 253 9.54 26.94 6.13
N SER A 254 8.74 25.88 6.25
CA SER A 254 7.42 25.95 6.87
C SER A 254 7.51 26.17 8.38
N ASP A 255 8.40 25.45 9.08
CA ASP A 255 8.62 25.62 10.51
C ASP A 255 9.14 27.03 10.83
N ALA A 256 10.05 27.57 10.01
CA ALA A 256 10.55 28.94 10.18
C ALA A 256 9.50 30.03 9.91
N ALA A 257 8.45 29.74 9.14
CA ALA A 257 7.34 30.66 8.90
C ALA A 257 6.36 30.70 10.08
N ASP A 258 6.16 29.58 10.76
CA ASP A 258 5.29 29.50 11.96
C ASP A 258 5.94 30.15 13.18
N ASP A 259 7.27 30.15 13.30
CA ASP A 259 8.02 30.85 14.36
C ASP A 259 8.07 32.38 14.18
N LEU A 260 7.67 32.91 13.00
CA LEU A 260 7.67 34.33 12.67
C LEU A 260 6.29 35.00 12.79
N ILE A 261 5.23 34.27 13.11
CA ILE A 261 3.87 34.74 13.31
C ILE A 261 3.46 34.63 14.80
#